data_554587cd6a260f141609738fbe3a4f92
#
_entry.id   554587cd6a260f141609738fbe3a4f92
#
_cell.length_a   1.000
_cell.length_b   1.000
_cell.length_c   1.000
_cell.angle_alpha   90.00
_cell.angle_beta   90.00
_cell.angle_gamma   90.00
#
_symmetry.space_group_name_H-M   'P 1'
#
loop_
_entity.id
_entity.type
_entity.pdbx_description
1 polymer ?
#
loop_
_entity_poly.entity_id
_entity_poly.type
_entity_poly.pdbx_seq_one_letter_code
_entity_poly.pdbx_strand_id
1 'polypeptide(L)'
;MDLNSVKESIVTKVYHLTSETKVPLHKHEDQDEIFYCMKGSGFGVLEDREVELNVGISFIVPAGTMHSLRSEGDLYVSAFLIPVVNDRSE
;
A
#
# COMPACT_ATOMS: atom_id res chain seq x y z
N MET A 1 -0.79 22.31 9.97
CA MET A 1 -0.48 21.53 8.75
C MET A 1 -1.09 22.22 7.55
N ASP A 2 -0.27 22.47 6.56
CA ASP A 2 -0.73 23.04 5.30
C ASP A 2 -1.22 21.90 4.37
N LEU A 3 -2.47 21.94 4.00
CA LEU A 3 -3.05 20.92 3.14
C LEU A 3 -2.37 20.84 1.78
N ASN A 4 -1.89 21.97 1.27
CA ASN A 4 -1.17 21.95 0.00
C ASN A 4 0.16 21.21 0.09
N SER A 5 0.88 21.35 1.21
CA SER A 5 2.13 20.63 1.43
C SER A 5 1.89 19.12 1.53
N VAL A 6 0.83 18.71 2.21
CA VAL A 6 0.47 17.29 2.29
C VAL A 6 0.14 16.76 0.89
N LYS A 7 -0.69 17.49 0.16
CA LYS A 7 -1.10 17.08 -1.17
C LYS A 7 0.10 16.92 -2.12
N GLU A 8 1.07 17.81 -2.03
CA GLU A 8 2.26 17.76 -2.88
C GLU A 8 3.21 16.64 -2.48
N SER A 9 3.10 16.15 -1.24
CA SER A 9 3.99 15.11 -0.72
C SER A 9 3.47 13.71 -0.94
N ILE A 10 2.24 13.55 -1.42
CA ILE A 10 1.67 12.22 -1.68
C ILE A 10 2.26 11.68 -2.98
N VAL A 11 2.81 10.47 -2.88
CA VAL A 11 3.36 9.77 -4.03
C VAL A 11 2.34 8.73 -4.48
N THR A 12 2.04 8.71 -5.77
CA THR A 12 1.12 7.75 -6.37
C THR A 12 1.86 6.88 -7.37
N LYS A 13 1.67 5.57 -7.28
CA LYS A 13 2.28 4.60 -8.18
C LYS A 13 1.23 3.57 -8.59
N VAL A 14 1.47 2.93 -9.73
CA VAL A 14 0.65 1.81 -10.18
C VAL A 14 1.55 0.60 -10.33
N TYR A 15 1.14 -0.53 -9.78
CA TYR A 15 1.90 -1.77 -9.87
C TYR A 15 1.07 -2.85 -10.55
N HIS A 16 1.73 -3.66 -11.33
CA HIS A 16 1.16 -4.87 -11.90
C HIS A 16 1.98 -6.05 -11.38
N LEU A 17 1.33 -6.95 -10.67
CA LEU A 17 1.95 -8.17 -10.17
C LEU A 17 1.39 -9.37 -10.91
N THR A 18 2.27 -10.33 -11.17
CA THR A 18 1.90 -11.64 -11.70
C THR A 18 2.27 -12.69 -10.67
N SER A 19 1.98 -13.96 -10.96
CA SER A 19 2.35 -15.07 -10.08
C SER A 19 3.87 -15.21 -9.92
N GLU A 20 4.64 -14.60 -10.81
CA GLU A 20 6.10 -14.65 -10.78
C GLU A 20 6.74 -13.43 -10.09
N THR A 21 5.95 -12.43 -9.77
CA THR A 21 6.47 -11.22 -9.15
C THR A 21 6.84 -11.52 -7.69
N LYS A 22 8.07 -11.20 -7.32
CA LYS A 22 8.57 -11.40 -5.96
C LYS A 22 8.75 -10.05 -5.29
N VAL A 23 7.97 -9.79 -4.26
CA VAL A 23 8.05 -8.55 -3.49
C VAL A 23 8.46 -8.95 -2.08
N PRO A 24 9.64 -8.51 -1.61
CA PRO A 24 10.05 -8.82 -0.24
C PRO A 24 9.19 -8.05 0.76
N LEU A 25 9.07 -8.60 1.96
CA LEU A 25 8.48 -7.86 3.06
C LEU A 25 9.36 -6.64 3.34
N HIS A 26 8.72 -5.48 3.47
CA HIS A 26 9.42 -4.21 3.71
C HIS A 26 8.49 -3.27 4.47
N LYS A 27 9.01 -2.13 4.86
CA LYS A 27 8.23 -1.13 5.56
C LYS A 27 8.68 0.28 5.16
N HIS A 28 7.78 1.22 5.36
CA HIS A 28 8.07 2.65 5.21
C HIS A 28 7.90 3.29 6.58
N GLU A 29 8.97 3.86 7.12
CA GLU A 29 8.95 4.39 8.48
C GLU A 29 8.15 5.68 8.61
N ASP A 30 8.16 6.50 7.57
CA ASP A 30 7.62 7.85 7.63
C ASP A 30 6.40 8.06 6.75
N GLN A 31 5.81 6.99 6.23
CA GLN A 31 4.68 7.08 5.32
C GLN A 31 3.69 5.96 5.59
N ASP A 32 2.41 6.31 5.56
CA ASP A 32 1.35 5.33 5.44
C ASP A 32 1.21 4.96 3.97
N GLU A 33 0.80 3.74 3.69
CA GLU A 33 0.59 3.32 2.31
C GLU A 33 -0.80 2.72 2.15
N ILE A 34 -1.46 3.08 1.05
CA ILE A 34 -2.77 2.52 0.71
C ILE A 34 -2.64 1.88 -0.66
N PHE A 35 -3.01 0.61 -0.75
CA PHE A 35 -3.11 -0.10 -2.02
C PHE A 35 -4.57 -0.27 -2.37
N TYR A 36 -4.94 0.11 -3.57
CA TYR A 36 -6.29 -0.05 -4.07
C TYR A 36 -6.29 -0.99 -5.27
N CYS A 37 -7.04 -2.08 -5.17
CA CYS A 37 -7.09 -3.06 -6.26
C CYS A 37 -7.98 -2.53 -7.39
N MET A 38 -7.37 -2.30 -8.54
CA MET A 38 -8.07 -1.78 -9.72
C MET A 38 -8.52 -2.89 -10.66
N LYS A 39 -7.77 -3.99 -10.71
CA LYS A 39 -8.04 -5.07 -11.66
C LYS A 39 -7.39 -6.34 -11.16
N GLY A 40 -8.01 -7.48 -11.41
CA GLY A 40 -7.46 -8.77 -11.01
C GLY A 40 -7.69 -9.07 -9.55
N SER A 41 -6.82 -9.87 -8.98
CA SER A 41 -6.92 -10.27 -7.58
C SER A 41 -5.56 -10.65 -7.03
N GLY A 42 -5.46 -10.63 -5.71
CA GLY A 42 -4.23 -11.00 -5.03
C GLY A 42 -4.38 -10.86 -3.53
N PHE A 43 -3.26 -10.62 -2.86
CA PHE A 43 -3.23 -10.55 -1.41
C PHE A 43 -2.30 -9.45 -0.95
N GLY A 44 -2.75 -8.70 0.06
CA GLY A 44 -1.89 -7.88 0.87
C GLY A 44 -1.30 -8.78 1.95
N VAL A 45 0.03 -8.78 2.08
CA VAL A 45 0.73 -9.70 2.97
C VAL A 45 1.27 -8.92 4.17
N LEU A 46 0.92 -9.41 5.37
CA LEU A 46 1.46 -8.92 6.63
C LEU A 46 2.25 -10.04 7.27
N GLU A 47 2.97 -9.74 8.36
CA GLU A 47 3.80 -10.75 9.01
C GLU A 47 2.98 -11.91 9.60
N ASP A 48 1.74 -11.63 10.01
CA ASP A 48 0.89 -12.61 10.71
C ASP A 48 -0.33 -13.06 9.91
N ARG A 49 -0.59 -12.47 8.75
CA ARG A 49 -1.78 -12.83 7.97
C ARG A 49 -1.71 -12.25 6.56
N GLU A 50 -2.65 -12.69 5.74
CA GLU A 50 -2.86 -12.12 4.40
C GLU A 50 -4.28 -11.56 4.32
N VAL A 51 -4.43 -10.51 3.54
CA VAL A 51 -5.72 -9.85 3.29
C VAL A 51 -6.04 -10.02 1.80
N GLU A 52 -7.14 -10.66 1.51
CA GLU A 52 -7.54 -10.86 0.12
C GLU A 52 -7.89 -9.55 -0.56
N LEU A 53 -7.39 -9.36 -1.78
CA LEU A 53 -7.63 -8.17 -2.59
C LEU A 53 -8.41 -8.56 -3.84
N ASN A 54 -9.56 -7.91 -4.01
CA ASN A 54 -10.37 -7.97 -5.21
C ASN A 54 -10.67 -6.55 -5.63
N VAL A 55 -11.16 -6.37 -6.85
CA VAL A 55 -11.45 -5.03 -7.38
C VAL A 55 -12.30 -4.23 -6.40
N GLY A 56 -11.84 -3.03 -6.07
CA GLY A 56 -12.53 -2.13 -5.15
C GLY A 56 -12.11 -2.25 -3.70
N ILE A 57 -11.24 -3.22 -3.36
CA ILE A 57 -10.77 -3.41 -1.99
C ILE A 57 -9.48 -2.64 -1.78
N SER A 58 -9.39 -1.94 -0.66
CA SER A 58 -8.18 -1.23 -0.23
C SER A 58 -7.45 -2.02 0.85
N PHE A 59 -6.13 -1.95 0.80
CA PHE A 59 -5.25 -2.53 1.81
C PHE A 59 -4.43 -1.38 2.40
N ILE A 60 -4.70 -1.08 3.66
CA ILE A 60 -4.10 0.07 4.33
C ILE A 60 -2.96 -0.40 5.22
N VAL A 61 -1.79 0.19 5.01
CA VAL A 61 -0.57 -0.17 5.73
C VAL A 61 -0.04 1.06 6.46
N PRO A 62 -0.24 1.14 7.78
CA PRO A 62 0.32 2.25 8.55
C PRO A 62 1.85 2.24 8.51
N ALA A 63 2.45 3.42 8.69
CA ALA A 63 3.90 3.57 8.76
C ALA A 63 4.49 2.59 9.77
N GLY A 64 5.64 2.01 9.43
CA GLY A 64 6.33 1.06 10.29
C GLY A 64 5.84 -0.37 10.22
N THR A 65 4.82 -0.65 9.41
CA THR A 65 4.25 -2.00 9.30
C THR A 65 4.92 -2.77 8.16
N MET A 66 5.50 -3.93 8.48
CA MET A 66 6.06 -4.82 7.47
C MET A 66 4.97 -5.36 6.58
N HIS A 67 5.16 -5.26 5.28
CA HIS A 67 4.12 -5.67 4.33
C HIS A 67 4.69 -6.05 2.98
N SER A 68 3.87 -6.71 2.19
CA SER A 68 4.15 -7.06 0.81
C SER A 68 2.84 -7.25 0.07
N LEU A 69 2.95 -7.58 -1.20
CA LEU A 69 1.83 -7.95 -2.05
C LEU A 69 2.20 -9.23 -2.79
N ARG A 70 1.21 -10.04 -3.11
CA ARG A 70 1.40 -11.18 -4.00
C ARG A 70 0.14 -11.43 -4.82
N SER A 71 0.29 -12.11 -5.93
CA SER A 71 -0.83 -12.55 -6.76
C SER A 71 -0.54 -13.94 -7.28
N GLU A 72 -1.60 -14.71 -7.52
CA GLU A 72 -1.51 -16.02 -8.15
C GLU A 72 -1.87 -15.94 -9.64
N GLY A 73 -2.23 -14.76 -10.10
CA GLY A 73 -2.54 -14.46 -11.51
C GLY A 73 -2.07 -13.07 -11.84
N ASP A 74 -2.99 -12.14 -11.97
CA ASP A 74 -2.69 -10.74 -12.21
C ASP A 74 -3.35 -9.87 -11.15
N LEU A 75 -2.61 -8.89 -10.66
CA LEU A 75 -3.11 -7.89 -9.71
C LEU A 75 -2.60 -6.53 -10.14
N TYR A 76 -3.52 -5.61 -10.38
CA TYR A 76 -3.20 -4.21 -10.67
C TYR A 76 -3.66 -3.37 -9.48
N VAL A 77 -2.74 -2.65 -8.87
CA VAL A 77 -3.05 -1.79 -7.73
C VAL A 77 -2.54 -0.37 -7.95
N SER A 78 -3.31 0.59 -7.47
CA SER A 78 -2.81 1.94 -7.23
C SER A 78 -2.27 1.98 -5.81
N ALA A 79 -1.08 2.52 -5.65
CA ALA A 79 -0.45 2.67 -4.34
C ALA A 79 -0.27 4.15 -4.05
N PHE A 80 -0.66 4.55 -2.84
CA PHE A 80 -0.53 5.93 -2.38
C PHE A 80 0.34 5.94 -1.14
N LEU A 81 1.46 6.67 -1.21
CA LEU A 81 2.34 6.88 -0.06
C LEU A 81 2.04 8.25 0.50
N ILE A 82 1.62 8.29 1.75
CA ILE A 82 1.14 9.50 2.40
C ILE A 82 2.02 9.79 3.61
N PRO A 83 2.67 10.96 3.69
CA PRO A 83 3.51 11.28 4.83
C PRO A 83 2.73 11.24 6.14
N VAL A 84 3.36 10.72 7.18
CA VAL A 84 2.77 10.73 8.51
C VAL A 84 2.79 12.17 9.04
N VAL A 85 1.65 12.59 9.57
CA VAL A 85 1.50 13.93 10.14
C VAL A 85 1.79 13.83 11.63
N ASN A 86 2.77 14.61 12.10
CA ASN A 86 3.25 14.53 13.48
C ASN A 86 2.63 15.56 14.42
N ASP A 87 1.48 16.07 14.10
CA ASP A 87 0.75 17.00 14.97
C ASP A 87 -0.35 16.30 15.75
N ARG A 88 -0.41 14.99 15.68
CA ARG A 88 -1.44 14.20 16.38
C ARG A 88 -1.26 14.12 17.88
N SER A 89 -0.13 14.59 18.36
CA SER A 89 0.16 14.60 19.79
C SER A 89 -0.60 15.71 20.55
N GLU A 90 -1.24 16.58 19.86
CA GLU A 90 -1.93 17.71 20.45
C GLU A 90 -3.22 17.36 21.15
#